data_bcdabeb5894be21a35fb84368f0f54cb
#
_entry.id   bcdabeb5894be21a35fb84368f0f54cb
#
_cell.length_a   1.000
_cell.length_b   1.000
_cell.length_c   1.000
_cell.angle_alpha   90.00
_cell.angle_beta   90.00
_cell.angle_gamma   90.00
#
_symmetry.space_group_name_H-M   'P 1'
#
loop_
_entity.id
_entity.type
_entity.pdbx_description
1 polymer ?
#
loop_
_entity_poly.entity_id
_entity_poly.type
_entity_poly.pdbx_seq_one_letter_code
_entity_poly.pdbx_strand_id
1 'polypeptide(L)'
;MVLKEFRITHSTLIEHYQFIEAHLEGIYAAISDKTFSEGIKDVEKDSLSGVVREIQDAEKQKGINVFTTDDYKQLRHIIDRRNFWCHSCYFELSFDRKTGGLSKVRDEKKLLTDLQEAELWREKLYNIKIKLLENKII
;
A
#
# COMPACT_ATOMS: atom_id res chain seq x y z
N MET A 1 -22.22 -8.57 8.04
CA MET A 1 -20.98 -8.46 8.86
C MET A 1 -21.27 -7.57 10.06
N VAL A 2 -21.03 -8.08 11.25
CA VAL A 2 -21.21 -7.28 12.48
C VAL A 2 -19.98 -6.39 12.73
N LEU A 3 -20.14 -5.37 13.56
CA LEU A 3 -19.09 -4.36 13.80
C LEU A 3 -17.77 -4.98 14.27
N LYS A 4 -17.81 -5.98 15.14
CA LYS A 4 -16.61 -6.67 15.62
C LYS A 4 -15.84 -7.31 14.47
N GLU A 5 -16.52 -8.02 13.58
CA GLU A 5 -15.92 -8.64 12.40
C GLU A 5 -15.35 -7.59 11.46
N PHE A 6 -16.10 -6.51 11.25
CA PHE A 6 -15.63 -5.38 10.45
C PHE A 6 -14.33 -4.80 10.99
N ARG A 7 -14.26 -4.55 12.28
CA ARG A 7 -13.06 -3.97 12.90
C ARG A 7 -11.85 -4.88 12.80
N ILE A 8 -12.04 -6.19 12.97
CA ILE A 8 -10.96 -7.18 12.81
C ILE A 8 -10.46 -7.19 11.36
N THR A 9 -11.36 -7.28 10.40
CA THR A 9 -11.03 -7.30 8.97
C THR A 9 -10.39 -5.99 8.53
N HIS A 10 -10.94 -4.86 8.97
CA HIS A 10 -10.40 -3.53 8.69
C HIS A 10 -8.99 -3.37 9.27
N SER A 11 -8.77 -3.83 10.49
CA SER A 11 -7.46 -3.79 11.13
C SER A 11 -6.41 -4.59 10.34
N THR A 12 -6.79 -5.76 9.82
CA THR A 12 -5.93 -6.59 8.97
C THR A 12 -5.60 -5.86 7.66
N LEU A 13 -6.59 -5.21 7.06
CA LEU A 13 -6.39 -4.40 5.85
C LEU A 13 -5.41 -3.25 6.08
N ILE A 14 -5.58 -2.52 7.18
CA ILE A 14 -4.67 -1.42 7.55
C ILE A 14 -3.25 -1.94 7.74
N GLU A 15 -3.08 -3.11 8.37
CA GLU A 15 -1.76 -3.74 8.52
C GLU A 15 -1.12 -3.98 7.16
N HIS A 16 -1.87 -4.53 6.20
CA HIS A 16 -1.36 -4.73 4.84
C HIS A 16 -0.92 -3.42 4.19
N TYR A 17 -1.70 -2.36 4.34
CA TYR A 17 -1.33 -1.05 3.78
C TYR A 17 -0.06 -0.50 4.42
N GLN A 18 0.14 -0.68 5.71
CA GLN A 18 1.38 -0.26 6.38
C GLN A 18 2.60 -1.01 5.86
N PHE A 19 2.47 -2.32 5.61
CA PHE A 19 3.55 -3.10 5.01
C PHE A 19 3.80 -2.73 3.55
N ILE A 20 2.76 -2.44 2.78
CA ILE A 20 2.88 -1.91 1.41
C ILE A 20 3.71 -0.63 1.41
N GLU A 21 3.40 0.29 2.31
CA GLU A 21 4.13 1.55 2.46
C GLU A 21 5.61 1.30 2.81
N ALA A 22 5.86 0.45 3.79
CA ALA A 22 7.21 0.11 4.21
C ALA A 22 8.01 -0.56 3.07
N HIS A 23 7.37 -1.45 2.30
CA HIS A 23 8.04 -2.09 1.17
C HIS A 23 8.33 -1.12 0.02
N LEU A 24 7.45 -0.17 -0.25
CA LEU A 24 7.71 0.87 -1.26
C LEU A 24 8.88 1.77 -0.85
N GLU A 25 8.97 2.16 0.42
CA GLU A 25 10.11 2.88 0.94
C GLU A 25 11.40 2.07 0.77
N GLY A 26 11.35 0.78 1.08
CA GLY A 26 12.48 -0.13 0.90
C GLY A 26 12.88 -0.30 -0.55
N ILE A 27 11.93 -0.32 -1.48
CA ILE A 27 12.21 -0.36 -2.93
C ILE A 27 12.92 0.90 -3.38
N TYR A 28 12.44 2.07 -2.96
CA TYR A 28 13.13 3.32 -3.25
C TYR A 28 14.58 3.29 -2.73
N ALA A 29 14.76 2.90 -1.47
CA ALA A 29 16.08 2.84 -0.87
C ALA A 29 17.02 1.86 -1.62
N ALA A 30 16.46 0.73 -2.09
CA ALA A 30 17.24 -0.27 -2.83
C ALA A 30 17.72 0.23 -4.19
N ILE A 31 16.97 1.11 -4.87
CA ILE A 31 17.35 1.66 -6.17
C ILE A 31 18.06 3.01 -6.07
N SER A 32 18.11 3.62 -4.89
CA SER A 32 18.80 4.88 -4.67
C SER A 32 20.32 4.70 -4.75
N ASP A 33 21.04 5.78 -4.99
CA ASP A 33 22.52 5.78 -4.98
C ASP A 33 23.11 5.84 -3.57
N LYS A 34 22.25 5.97 -2.57
CA LYS A 34 22.61 6.08 -1.15
C LYS A 34 22.62 4.70 -0.50
N THR A 35 23.11 4.62 0.73
CA THR A 35 22.93 3.41 1.53
C THR A 35 21.43 3.18 1.76
N PHE A 36 21.05 1.96 2.08
CA PHE A 36 19.66 1.63 2.35
C PHE A 36 19.07 2.51 3.46
N SER A 37 19.82 2.69 4.54
CA SER A 37 19.39 3.52 5.67
C SER A 37 19.17 4.98 5.29
N GLU A 38 20.07 5.55 4.49
CA GLU A 38 19.93 6.93 4.00
C GLU A 38 18.74 7.06 3.03
N GLY A 39 18.55 6.08 2.15
CA GLY A 39 17.41 6.04 1.24
C GLY A 39 16.07 5.99 1.96
N ILE A 40 15.95 5.21 3.02
CA ILE A 40 14.75 5.18 3.87
C ILE A 40 14.50 6.57 4.47
N LYS A 41 15.52 7.23 4.98
CA LYS A 41 15.37 8.57 5.57
C LYS A 41 14.88 9.60 4.56
N ASP A 42 15.24 9.47 3.30
CA ASP A 42 14.81 10.39 2.25
C ASP A 42 13.30 10.41 2.05
N VAL A 43 12.63 9.29 2.27
CA VAL A 43 11.20 9.12 1.95
C VAL A 43 10.31 8.79 3.16
N GLU A 44 10.88 8.58 4.34
CA GLU A 44 10.08 8.16 5.52
C GLU A 44 9.02 9.17 5.96
N LYS A 45 9.19 10.43 5.60
CA LYS A 45 8.22 11.49 5.91
C LYS A 45 7.30 11.83 4.73
N ASP A 46 7.51 11.20 3.57
CA ASP A 46 6.70 11.46 2.40
C ASP A 46 5.34 10.77 2.52
N SER A 47 4.35 11.32 1.82
CA SER A 47 3.09 10.62 1.60
C SER A 47 3.34 9.37 0.73
N LEU A 48 2.43 8.42 0.77
CA LEU A 48 2.55 7.22 -0.07
C LEU A 48 2.64 7.56 -1.56
N SER A 49 1.85 8.53 -2.03
CA SER A 49 1.97 9.03 -3.42
C SER A 49 3.33 9.65 -3.69
N GLY A 50 3.90 10.33 -2.71
CA GLY A 50 5.23 10.92 -2.81
C GLY A 50 6.30 9.86 -2.97
N VAL A 51 6.25 8.78 -2.20
CA VAL A 51 7.19 7.66 -2.31
C VAL A 51 7.12 7.03 -3.70
N VAL A 52 5.93 6.78 -4.22
CA VAL A 52 5.75 6.23 -5.57
C VAL A 52 6.33 7.17 -6.63
N ARG A 53 6.15 8.47 -6.48
CA ARG A 53 6.73 9.47 -7.40
C ARG A 53 8.26 9.44 -7.37
N GLU A 54 8.85 9.34 -6.18
CA GLU A 54 10.31 9.24 -6.04
C GLU A 54 10.86 7.97 -6.71
N ILE A 55 10.13 6.86 -6.63
CA ILE A 55 10.51 5.63 -7.34
C ILE A 55 10.47 5.85 -8.85
N GLN A 56 9.41 6.47 -9.38
CA GLN A 56 9.30 6.78 -10.82
C GLN A 56 10.44 7.66 -11.30
N ASP A 57 10.77 8.70 -10.54
CA ASP A 57 11.86 9.62 -10.87
C ASP A 57 13.21 8.90 -10.87
N ALA A 58 13.46 8.05 -9.88
CA ALA A 58 14.69 7.25 -9.80
C ALA A 58 14.80 6.25 -10.97
N GLU A 59 13.69 5.61 -11.36
CA GLU A 59 13.66 4.73 -12.53
C GLU A 59 14.07 5.48 -13.81
N LYS A 60 13.52 6.67 -14.01
CA LYS A 60 13.82 7.49 -15.18
C LYS A 60 15.30 7.92 -15.20
N GLN A 61 15.82 8.37 -14.07
CA GLN A 61 17.20 8.83 -13.95
C GLN A 61 18.20 7.70 -14.21
N LYS A 62 17.88 6.49 -13.80
CA LYS A 62 18.76 5.34 -13.92
C LYS A 62 18.51 4.49 -15.16
N GLY A 63 17.44 4.75 -15.90
CA GLY A 63 17.05 3.95 -17.06
C GLY A 63 16.70 2.51 -16.69
N ILE A 64 16.11 2.29 -15.53
CA ILE A 64 15.68 0.97 -15.06
C ILE A 64 14.15 0.91 -14.96
N ASN A 65 13.61 -0.30 -14.99
CA ASN A 65 12.17 -0.54 -14.86
C ASN A 65 11.90 -1.49 -13.70
N VAL A 66 11.43 -0.95 -12.58
CA VAL A 66 10.97 -1.73 -11.42
C VAL A 66 9.51 -2.11 -11.61
N PHE A 67 8.70 -1.14 -12.04
CA PHE A 67 7.28 -1.29 -12.26
C PHE A 67 6.90 -0.99 -13.70
N THR A 68 5.87 -1.69 -14.20
CA THR A 68 5.26 -1.40 -15.49
C THR A 68 4.30 -0.21 -15.37
N THR A 69 3.85 0.32 -16.50
CA THR A 69 2.81 1.36 -16.53
C THR A 69 1.52 0.86 -15.84
N ASP A 70 1.16 -0.40 -16.07
CA ASP A 70 -0.01 -1.00 -15.43
C ASP A 70 0.17 -1.12 -13.92
N ASP A 71 1.36 -1.50 -13.47
CA ASP A 71 1.69 -1.55 -12.04
C ASP A 71 1.48 -0.19 -11.37
N TYR A 72 1.93 0.90 -12.00
CA TYR A 72 1.73 2.24 -11.45
C TYR A 72 0.26 2.63 -11.40
N LYS A 73 -0.52 2.21 -12.38
CA LYS A 73 -1.98 2.43 -12.38
C LYS A 73 -2.64 1.70 -11.19
N GLN A 74 -2.24 0.47 -10.95
CA GLN A 74 -2.74 -0.32 -9.81
C GLN A 74 -2.28 0.26 -8.48
N LEU A 75 -1.05 0.74 -8.38
CA LEU A 75 -0.55 1.40 -7.16
C LEU A 75 -1.36 2.66 -6.84
N ARG A 76 -1.71 3.47 -7.85
CA ARG A 76 -2.59 4.63 -7.63
C ARG A 76 -3.95 4.21 -7.10
N HIS A 77 -4.51 3.12 -7.62
CA HIS A 77 -5.76 2.58 -7.11
C HIS A 77 -5.63 2.15 -5.64
N ILE A 78 -4.56 1.44 -5.29
CA ILE A 78 -4.27 1.04 -3.90
C ILE A 78 -4.16 2.25 -2.98
N ILE A 79 -3.47 3.30 -3.42
CA ILE A 79 -3.34 4.54 -2.65
C ILE A 79 -4.72 5.15 -2.38
N ASP A 80 -5.58 5.22 -3.38
CA ASP A 80 -6.94 5.74 -3.23
C ASP A 80 -7.76 4.89 -2.26
N ARG A 81 -7.66 3.57 -2.36
CA ARG A 81 -8.36 2.66 -1.45
C ARG A 81 -7.82 2.77 -0.02
N ARG A 82 -6.51 2.88 0.14
CA ARG A 82 -5.87 3.10 1.44
C ARG A 82 -6.39 4.38 2.08
N ASN A 83 -6.45 5.47 1.32
CA ASN A 83 -6.94 6.75 1.82
C ASN A 83 -8.41 6.64 2.28
N PHE A 84 -9.24 5.95 1.52
CA PHE A 84 -10.62 5.69 1.91
C PHE A 84 -10.71 4.93 3.25
N TRP A 85 -10.00 3.80 3.37
CA TRP A 85 -10.10 2.95 4.57
C TRP A 85 -9.44 3.55 5.80
N CYS A 86 -8.42 4.38 5.62
CA CYS A 86 -7.74 5.05 6.74
C CYS A 86 -8.46 6.31 7.23
N HIS A 87 -9.18 7.02 6.35
CA HIS A 87 -9.67 8.35 6.69
C HIS A 87 -11.18 8.53 6.61
N SER A 88 -11.87 7.84 5.73
CA SER A 88 -13.25 8.18 5.39
C SER A 88 -14.28 7.06 5.61
N CYS A 89 -13.85 5.83 5.82
CA CYS A 89 -14.76 4.68 5.75
C CYS A 89 -15.94 4.75 6.75
N TYR A 90 -15.68 5.22 7.96
CA TYR A 90 -16.74 5.32 8.98
C TYR A 90 -17.79 6.40 8.66
N PHE A 91 -17.44 7.38 7.84
CA PHE A 91 -18.39 8.41 7.40
C PHE A 91 -19.19 7.98 6.18
N GLU A 92 -18.59 7.19 5.30
CA GLU A 92 -19.16 6.83 3.99
C GLU A 92 -19.88 5.49 3.97
N LEU A 93 -19.50 4.55 4.85
CA LEU A 93 -20.12 3.25 4.93
C LEU A 93 -21.43 3.31 5.73
N SER A 94 -22.38 2.47 5.32
CA SER A 94 -23.64 2.34 6.02
C SER A 94 -23.54 1.28 7.12
N PHE A 95 -23.81 1.69 8.35
CA PHE A 95 -23.83 0.77 9.49
C PHE A 95 -25.25 0.63 10.05
N ASP A 96 -25.62 -0.59 10.43
CA ASP A 96 -26.86 -0.87 11.12
C ASP A 96 -26.79 -0.39 12.56
N ARG A 97 -27.80 0.37 13.01
CA ARG A 97 -27.81 0.96 14.35
C ARG A 97 -27.98 -0.09 15.47
N LYS A 98 -28.67 -1.20 15.17
CA LYS A 98 -28.93 -2.25 16.17
C LYS A 98 -27.76 -3.18 16.35
N THR A 99 -27.15 -3.63 15.24
CA THR A 99 -26.08 -4.63 15.27
C THR A 99 -24.69 -4.00 15.21
N GLY A 100 -24.60 -2.74 14.77
CA GLY A 100 -23.32 -2.09 14.49
C GLY A 100 -22.58 -2.67 13.29
N GLY A 101 -23.23 -3.54 12.49
CA GLY A 101 -22.65 -4.15 11.31
C GLY A 101 -22.84 -3.33 10.05
N LEU A 102 -22.15 -3.72 8.97
CA LEU A 102 -22.35 -3.12 7.66
C LEU A 102 -23.74 -3.48 7.13
N SER A 103 -24.54 -2.45 6.81
CA SER A 103 -25.92 -2.63 6.35
C SER A 103 -26.02 -2.92 4.85
N LYS A 104 -24.95 -2.70 4.07
CA LYS A 104 -24.93 -2.91 2.63
C LYS A 104 -23.94 -4.03 2.26
N VAL A 105 -24.42 -5.03 1.56
CA VAL A 105 -23.61 -6.15 1.06
C VAL A 105 -22.47 -5.66 0.17
N ARG A 106 -22.69 -4.60 -0.63
CA ARG A 106 -21.65 -4.03 -1.49
C ARG A 106 -20.45 -3.50 -0.69
N ASP A 107 -20.70 -2.93 0.51
CA ASP A 107 -19.63 -2.38 1.36
C ASP A 107 -18.78 -3.51 1.93
N GLU A 108 -19.40 -4.61 2.31
CA GLU A 108 -18.69 -5.82 2.74
C GLU A 108 -17.85 -6.42 1.61
N LYS A 109 -18.43 -6.53 0.41
CA LYS A 109 -17.70 -7.01 -0.77
C LYS A 109 -16.50 -6.12 -1.09
N LYS A 110 -16.66 -4.81 -0.99
CA LYS A 110 -15.60 -3.84 -1.21
C LYS A 110 -14.45 -4.03 -0.23
N LEU A 111 -14.76 -4.20 1.05
CA LEU A 111 -13.76 -4.47 2.08
C LEU A 111 -12.99 -5.75 1.77
N LEU A 112 -13.66 -6.84 1.46
CA LEU A 112 -13.03 -8.13 1.19
C LEU A 112 -12.20 -8.11 -0.10
N THR A 113 -12.68 -7.42 -1.13
CA THR A 113 -11.95 -7.24 -2.41
C THR A 113 -10.67 -6.45 -2.18
N ASP A 114 -10.75 -5.35 -1.46
CA ASP A 114 -9.58 -4.50 -1.17
C ASP A 114 -8.59 -5.23 -0.27
N LEU A 115 -9.06 -6.07 0.66
CA LEU A 115 -8.20 -6.90 1.49
C LEU A 115 -7.38 -7.89 0.64
N GLN A 116 -8.02 -8.59 -0.29
CA GLN A 116 -7.33 -9.52 -1.19
C GLN A 116 -6.29 -8.81 -2.05
N GLU A 117 -6.65 -7.66 -2.61
CA GLU A 117 -5.76 -6.87 -3.45
C GLU A 117 -4.55 -6.38 -2.65
N ALA A 118 -4.78 -5.87 -1.44
CA ALA A 118 -3.70 -5.41 -0.56
C ALA A 118 -2.76 -6.54 -0.17
N GLU A 119 -3.28 -7.73 0.12
CA GLU A 119 -2.48 -8.90 0.45
C GLU A 119 -1.57 -9.31 -0.71
N LEU A 120 -2.11 -9.37 -1.94
CA LEU A 120 -1.34 -9.70 -3.14
C LEU A 120 -0.23 -8.68 -3.40
N TRP A 121 -0.54 -7.39 -3.28
CA TRP A 121 0.45 -6.33 -3.49
C TRP A 121 1.52 -6.28 -2.41
N ARG A 122 1.16 -6.53 -1.15
CA ARG A 122 2.14 -6.66 -0.07
C ARG A 122 3.18 -7.73 -0.40
N GLU A 123 2.73 -8.91 -0.85
CA GLU A 123 3.62 -10.01 -1.24
C GLU A 123 4.48 -9.65 -2.45
N LYS A 124 3.85 -9.10 -3.49
CA LYS A 124 4.54 -8.67 -4.71
C LYS A 124 5.65 -7.65 -4.41
N LEU A 125 5.35 -6.65 -3.61
CA LEU A 125 6.30 -5.61 -3.26
C LEU A 125 7.44 -6.15 -2.39
N TYR A 126 7.14 -7.04 -1.47
CA TYR A 126 8.18 -7.70 -0.68
C TYR A 126 9.17 -8.44 -1.59
N ASN A 127 8.67 -9.22 -2.54
CA ASN A 127 9.50 -9.99 -3.46
C ASN A 127 10.36 -9.08 -4.35
N ILE A 128 9.81 -8.00 -4.84
CA ILE A 128 10.56 -6.99 -5.62
C ILE A 128 11.67 -6.38 -4.76
N LYS A 129 11.34 -5.98 -3.53
CA LYS A 129 12.30 -5.39 -2.60
C LYS A 129 13.48 -6.33 -2.36
N ILE A 130 13.21 -7.60 -2.07
CA ILE A 130 14.26 -8.58 -1.79
C ILE A 130 15.20 -8.77 -3.00
N LYS A 131 14.64 -8.89 -4.20
CA LYS A 131 15.45 -9.00 -5.43
C LYS A 131 16.36 -7.79 -5.64
N LEU A 132 15.82 -6.59 -5.41
CA LEU A 132 16.61 -5.37 -5.56
C LEU A 132 17.70 -5.28 -4.52
N LEU A 133 17.44 -5.69 -3.28
CA LEU A 133 18.44 -5.69 -2.21
C LEU A 133 19.56 -6.69 -2.46
N GLU A 134 19.27 -7.85 -3.04
CA GLU A 134 20.28 -8.85 -3.41
C GLU A 134 21.30 -8.30 -4.40
N ASN A 135 20.90 -7.36 -5.24
CA ASN A 135 21.75 -6.74 -6.25
C ASN A 135 22.39 -5.42 -5.80
N LYS A 136 22.02 -4.93 -4.63
CA LYS A 136 22.56 -3.68 -4.09
C LYS A 136 23.86 -3.94 -3.33
N ILE A 137 24.90 -3.21 -3.72
CA ILE A 137 26.14 -3.17 -2.97
C ILE A 137 25.97 -2.10 -1.88
N ILE A 138 25.99 -2.53 -0.65
CA ILE A 138 25.79 -1.65 0.51
C ILE A 138 27.16 -1.23 1.08
#